data_185354ff9b768c3291d0c391dfcc14aa
#
_entry.id   185354ff9b768c3291d0c391dfcc14aa
#
_cell.length_a   1.000
_cell.length_b   1.000
_cell.length_c   1.000
_cell.angle_alpha   90.00
_cell.angle_beta   90.00
_cell.angle_gamma   90.00
#
_symmetry.space_group_name_H-M   'P 1'
#
loop_
_entity.id
_entity.type
_entity.pdbx_description
1 polymer ?
#
loop_
_entity_poly.entity_id
_entity_poly.type
_entity_poly.pdbx_seq_one_letter_code
_entity_poly.pdbx_strand_id
1 'polypeptide(L)'
;VYDRMDKVLDTLVTGVGGSYVKNPLAGSVMGHQPATAHPLGGCAMAIDAGAGTVDHKCRVFRGGADDTAVHDGLYVIDGADIPRSLRVNPLLTITALSERAMLHFLADNKLSIDHEPATFDAPVPVTEPGRVLETAKA
;
A
#
# COMPACT_ATOMS: atom_id res chain seq x y z
N VAL A 1 10.86 -1.12 19.83
CA VAL A 1 11.01 0.08 18.99
C VAL A 1 9.88 1.06 19.30
N TYR A 2 8.63 0.64 19.26
CA TYR A 2 7.44 1.50 19.41
C TYR A 2 7.36 2.21 20.77
N ASP A 3 7.60 1.49 21.87
CA ASP A 3 7.61 2.10 23.21
C ASP A 3 8.67 3.23 23.36
N ARG A 4 9.78 3.10 22.64
CA ARG A 4 10.80 4.15 22.61
C ARG A 4 10.34 5.35 21.80
N MET A 5 9.64 5.11 20.68
CA MET A 5 9.06 6.19 19.86
C MET A 5 7.99 6.96 20.63
N ASP A 6 7.08 6.24 21.30
CA ASP A 6 6.05 6.85 22.14
C ASP A 6 6.65 7.77 23.21
N LYS A 7 7.68 7.32 23.92
CA LYS A 7 8.38 8.13 24.93
C LYS A 7 9.03 9.38 24.33
N VAL A 8 9.64 9.28 23.16
CA VAL A 8 10.25 10.42 22.48
C VAL A 8 9.17 11.41 22.05
N LEU A 9 8.07 10.93 21.47
CA LEU A 9 6.95 11.79 21.04
C LEU A 9 6.31 12.48 22.24
N ASP A 10 6.06 11.76 23.32
CA ASP A 10 5.51 12.33 24.55
C ASP A 10 6.41 13.45 25.11
N THR A 11 7.73 13.21 25.16
CA THR A 11 8.71 14.20 25.61
C THR A 11 8.71 15.44 24.73
N LEU A 12 8.69 15.28 23.40
CA LEU A 12 8.71 16.40 22.45
C LEU A 12 7.44 17.23 22.53
N VAL A 13 6.28 16.57 22.55
CA VAL A 13 4.97 17.25 22.61
C VAL A 13 4.78 17.98 23.93
N THR A 14 5.16 17.36 25.05
CA THR A 14 5.12 18.00 26.37
C THR A 14 6.05 19.21 26.43
N GLY A 15 7.23 19.14 25.82
CA GLY A 15 8.19 20.22 25.75
C GLY A 15 7.69 21.49 25.04
N VAL A 16 6.69 21.35 24.16
CA VAL A 16 6.02 22.48 23.48
C VAL A 16 4.63 22.81 24.08
N GLY A 17 4.31 22.27 25.25
CA GLY A 17 3.05 22.54 25.96
C GLY A 17 1.84 21.78 25.45
N GLY A 18 2.05 20.71 24.64
CA GLY A 18 1.01 19.83 24.14
C GLY A 18 0.83 18.57 24.99
N SER A 19 -0.10 17.70 24.57
CA SER A 19 -0.34 16.38 25.15
C SER A 19 -0.23 15.32 24.08
N TYR A 20 0.54 14.25 24.32
CA TYR A 20 0.63 13.10 23.42
C TYR A 20 -0.55 12.16 23.68
N VAL A 21 -1.37 11.94 22.65
CA VAL A 21 -2.48 10.99 22.71
C VAL A 21 -2.13 9.77 21.87
N LYS A 22 -2.04 8.60 22.50
CA LYS A 22 -1.85 7.33 21.78
C LYS A 22 -3.03 7.07 20.86
N ASN A 23 -2.78 6.35 19.75
CA ASN A 23 -3.82 6.05 18.76
C ASN A 23 -5.06 5.42 19.43
N PRO A 24 -6.21 6.12 19.45
CA PRO A 24 -7.40 5.65 20.14
C PRO A 24 -8.04 4.43 19.45
N LEU A 25 -7.84 4.26 18.13
CA LEU A 25 -8.38 3.12 17.39
C LEU A 25 -7.69 1.80 17.75
N ALA A 26 -6.43 1.86 18.16
CA ALA A 26 -5.69 0.68 18.60
C ALA A 26 -5.94 0.36 20.10
N GLY A 27 -6.54 1.27 20.87
CA GLY A 27 -6.55 1.23 22.33
C GLY A 27 -7.41 0.18 22.98
N SER A 28 -8.58 -0.10 22.45
CA SER A 28 -9.57 -0.94 23.15
C SER A 28 -9.53 -2.42 22.73
N VAL A 29 -9.12 -2.71 21.49
CA VAL A 29 -9.16 -4.08 20.94
C VAL A 29 -7.75 -4.62 20.68
N MET A 30 -6.78 -3.76 20.33
CA MET A 30 -5.45 -4.15 19.90
C MET A 30 -4.34 -3.75 20.89
N GLY A 31 -4.67 -3.41 22.15
CA GLY A 31 -3.68 -3.15 23.20
C GLY A 31 -2.77 -1.95 22.94
N HIS A 32 -3.28 -0.88 22.35
CA HIS A 32 -2.52 0.34 21.98
C HIS A 32 -1.35 0.08 21.01
N GLN A 33 -1.43 -0.97 20.19
CA GLN A 33 -0.42 -1.24 19.19
C GLN A 33 -0.43 -0.15 18.10
N PRO A 34 0.73 0.25 17.59
CA PRO A 34 0.78 1.19 16.48
C PRO A 34 0.15 0.56 15.24
N ALA A 35 -0.61 1.36 14.49
CA ALA A 35 -1.18 0.97 13.21
C ALA A 35 -0.37 1.57 12.07
N THR A 36 -0.24 0.84 10.97
CA THR A 36 0.33 1.36 9.72
C THR A 36 -0.65 1.18 8.57
N ALA A 37 -0.72 2.19 7.71
CA ALA A 37 -1.45 2.11 6.44
C ALA A 37 -0.60 1.50 5.31
N HIS A 38 0.72 1.35 5.54
CA HIS A 38 1.66 0.85 4.55
C HIS A 38 2.46 -0.35 5.10
N PRO A 39 1.83 -1.52 5.30
CA PRO A 39 2.57 -2.73 5.66
C PRO A 39 3.50 -3.13 4.52
N LEU A 40 4.75 -3.48 4.84
CA LEU A 40 5.76 -3.88 3.87
C LEU A 40 6.26 -5.29 4.16
N GLY A 41 6.70 -6.01 3.12
CA GLY A 41 7.46 -7.26 3.24
C GLY A 41 6.65 -8.53 3.50
N GLY A 42 5.31 -8.47 3.47
CA GLY A 42 4.45 -9.64 3.67
C GLY A 42 4.54 -10.68 2.54
N CYS A 43 4.84 -10.20 1.31
CA CYS A 43 5.00 -11.01 0.09
C CYS A 43 6.25 -10.55 -0.67
N ALA A 44 7.40 -10.54 -0.01
CA ALA A 44 8.63 -9.92 -0.50
C ALA A 44 9.05 -10.39 -1.91
N MET A 45 9.45 -9.43 -2.73
CA MET A 45 10.04 -9.67 -4.06
C MET A 45 11.41 -10.33 -3.92
N ALA A 46 11.68 -11.35 -4.73
CA ALA A 46 12.91 -12.10 -4.72
C ALA A 46 13.23 -12.72 -6.08
N ILE A 47 14.35 -13.47 -6.14
CA ILE A 47 14.78 -14.15 -7.36
C ILE A 47 14.14 -15.54 -7.52
N ASP A 48 13.69 -16.13 -6.42
CA ASP A 48 13.09 -17.46 -6.37
C ASP A 48 12.15 -17.62 -5.14
N ALA A 49 11.41 -18.72 -5.09
CA ALA A 49 10.47 -19.04 -4.01
C ALA A 49 11.14 -19.33 -2.66
N GLY A 50 12.42 -19.66 -2.64
CA GLY A 50 13.18 -19.87 -1.41
C GLY A 50 13.56 -18.56 -0.72
N ALA A 51 13.68 -17.48 -1.49
CA ALA A 51 14.07 -16.15 -1.00
C ALA A 51 12.89 -15.20 -0.80
N GLY A 52 11.74 -15.44 -1.44
CA GLY A 52 10.57 -14.57 -1.31
C GLY A 52 9.30 -15.14 -1.93
N THR A 53 8.30 -14.28 -2.09
CA THR A 53 6.96 -14.70 -2.51
C THR A 53 6.66 -14.36 -3.96
N VAL A 54 7.20 -13.24 -4.47
CA VAL A 54 6.93 -12.77 -5.84
C VAL A 54 8.21 -12.51 -6.61
N ASP A 55 8.14 -12.63 -7.93
CA ASP A 55 9.23 -12.26 -8.84
C ASP A 55 9.26 -10.74 -9.11
N HIS A 56 10.21 -10.32 -9.97
CA HIS A 56 10.38 -8.93 -10.36
C HIS A 56 9.21 -8.31 -11.15
N LYS A 57 8.24 -9.14 -11.60
CA LYS A 57 6.99 -8.72 -12.23
C LYS A 57 5.79 -8.80 -11.26
N CYS A 58 6.06 -8.98 -9.97
CA CYS A 58 5.05 -9.17 -8.91
C CYS A 58 4.19 -10.44 -9.07
N ARG A 59 4.64 -11.43 -9.85
CA ARG A 59 3.96 -12.71 -10.00
C ARG A 59 4.32 -13.63 -8.83
N VAL A 60 3.33 -14.31 -8.28
CA VAL A 60 3.51 -15.21 -7.13
C VAL A 60 4.22 -16.48 -7.57
N PHE A 61 5.31 -16.83 -6.89
CA PHE A 61 6.01 -18.09 -7.11
C PHE A 61 5.13 -19.29 -6.75
N ARG A 62 5.24 -20.35 -7.54
CA ARG A 62 4.50 -21.60 -7.31
C ARG A 62 5.14 -22.45 -6.21
N GLY A 63 6.45 -22.31 -6.00
CA GLY A 63 7.23 -23.18 -5.14
C GLY A 63 7.40 -24.59 -5.71
N GLY A 64 7.97 -25.49 -4.93
CA GLY A 64 8.18 -26.87 -5.32
C GLY A 64 9.54 -27.11 -5.96
N ALA A 65 9.61 -28.02 -6.95
CA ALA A 65 10.87 -28.45 -7.57
C ALA A 65 11.49 -27.36 -8.48
N ASP A 66 10.68 -26.46 -9.02
CA ASP A 66 11.12 -25.28 -9.78
C ASP A 66 10.80 -24.02 -8.97
N ASP A 67 11.81 -23.51 -8.27
CA ASP A 67 11.69 -22.37 -7.38
C ASP A 67 11.45 -21.04 -8.13
N THR A 68 11.62 -21.00 -9.46
CA THR A 68 11.37 -19.83 -10.30
C THR A 68 10.03 -19.86 -11.01
N ALA A 69 9.32 -21.01 -10.98
CA ALA A 69 7.99 -21.13 -11.57
C ALA A 69 6.97 -20.25 -10.86
N VAL A 70 6.10 -19.58 -11.61
CA VAL A 70 5.06 -18.69 -11.09
C VAL A 70 3.66 -19.24 -11.36
N HIS A 71 2.70 -18.83 -10.55
CA HIS A 71 1.29 -19.05 -10.84
C HIS A 71 0.84 -18.16 -12.00
N ASP A 72 0.06 -18.75 -12.90
CA ASP A 72 -0.57 -17.98 -13.96
C ASP A 72 -1.72 -17.10 -13.39
N GLY A 73 -1.71 -15.83 -13.74
CA GLY A 73 -2.75 -14.88 -13.35
C GLY A 73 -2.77 -14.47 -11.87
N LEU A 74 -1.76 -14.85 -11.05
CA LEU A 74 -1.72 -14.47 -9.63
C LEU A 74 -0.58 -13.48 -9.36
N TYR A 75 -0.96 -12.30 -8.87
CA TYR A 75 -0.05 -11.18 -8.60
C TYR A 75 -0.25 -10.63 -7.18
N VAL A 76 0.80 -10.06 -6.61
CA VAL A 76 0.74 -9.17 -5.43
C VAL A 76 1.36 -7.85 -5.84
N ILE A 77 0.55 -6.78 -5.87
CA ILE A 77 0.91 -5.46 -6.42
C ILE A 77 0.57 -4.38 -5.38
N ASP A 78 1.23 -4.45 -4.23
CA ASP A 78 1.07 -3.49 -3.14
C ASP A 78 2.37 -3.38 -2.32
N GLY A 79 2.32 -2.70 -1.18
CA GLY A 79 3.49 -2.57 -0.30
C GLY A 79 4.05 -3.89 0.23
N ALA A 80 3.30 -4.99 0.14
CA ALA A 80 3.76 -6.30 0.62
C ALA A 80 4.93 -6.86 -0.20
N ASP A 81 5.06 -6.47 -1.48
CA ASP A 81 6.16 -6.89 -2.36
C ASP A 81 7.52 -6.24 -2.02
N ILE A 82 7.51 -5.12 -1.26
CA ILE A 82 8.73 -4.41 -0.84
C ILE A 82 9.42 -5.16 0.30
N PRO A 83 10.65 -5.68 0.10
CA PRO A 83 11.23 -6.65 1.04
C PRO A 83 11.68 -6.05 2.38
N ARG A 84 11.79 -4.72 2.50
CA ARG A 84 12.24 -4.06 3.72
C ARG A 84 11.79 -2.62 3.81
N SER A 85 11.83 -2.05 5.03
CA SER A 85 11.54 -0.64 5.27
C SER A 85 12.47 0.28 4.49
N LEU A 86 11.89 1.30 3.84
CA LEU A 86 12.60 2.34 3.10
C LEU A 86 13.05 3.51 4.00
N ARG A 87 12.67 3.51 5.29
CA ARG A 87 12.91 4.57 6.27
C ARG A 87 12.28 5.93 5.92
N VAL A 88 11.42 5.96 4.91
CA VAL A 88 10.61 7.10 4.47
C VAL A 88 9.20 6.61 4.19
N ASN A 89 8.26 7.54 3.95
CA ASN A 89 6.91 7.16 3.52
C ASN A 89 6.98 6.38 2.19
N PRO A 90 6.47 5.15 2.11
CA PRO A 90 6.66 4.28 0.95
C PRO A 90 5.66 4.54 -0.18
N LEU A 91 4.73 5.50 -0.08
CA LEU A 91 3.67 5.72 -1.05
C LEU A 91 4.19 5.79 -2.50
N LEU A 92 5.18 6.63 -2.76
CA LEU A 92 5.73 6.79 -4.12
C LEU A 92 6.39 5.50 -4.63
N THR A 93 7.08 4.76 -3.76
CA THR A 93 7.71 3.50 -4.13
C THR A 93 6.67 2.43 -4.42
N ILE A 94 5.63 2.31 -3.58
CA ILE A 94 4.51 1.39 -3.82
C ILE A 94 3.86 1.70 -5.17
N THR A 95 3.52 2.96 -5.43
CA THR A 95 2.92 3.39 -6.69
C THR A 95 3.83 3.06 -7.88
N ALA A 96 5.11 3.38 -7.82
CA ALA A 96 6.06 3.13 -8.91
C ALA A 96 6.21 1.63 -9.21
N LEU A 97 6.24 0.76 -8.19
CA LEU A 97 6.29 -0.68 -8.38
C LEU A 97 4.99 -1.23 -8.96
N SER A 98 3.84 -0.71 -8.51
CA SER A 98 2.53 -1.08 -9.05
C SER A 98 2.39 -0.72 -10.53
N GLU A 99 2.77 0.50 -10.91
CA GLU A 99 2.82 0.94 -12.31
C GLU A 99 3.76 0.07 -13.16
N ARG A 100 4.95 -0.22 -12.65
CA ARG A 100 5.91 -1.11 -13.31
C ARG A 100 5.34 -2.51 -13.51
N ALA A 101 4.70 -3.09 -12.50
CA ALA A 101 4.05 -4.39 -12.57
C ALA A 101 2.96 -4.40 -13.64
N MET A 102 2.15 -3.33 -13.72
CA MET A 102 1.12 -3.18 -14.74
C MET A 102 1.71 -3.09 -16.15
N LEU A 103 2.81 -2.37 -16.35
CA LEU A 103 3.49 -2.34 -17.65
C LEU A 103 3.96 -3.73 -18.09
N HIS A 104 4.51 -4.53 -17.16
CA HIS A 104 4.85 -5.92 -17.47
C HIS A 104 3.63 -6.77 -17.80
N PHE A 105 2.55 -6.62 -17.03
CA PHE A 105 1.30 -7.33 -17.28
C PHE A 105 0.74 -7.02 -18.68
N LEU A 106 0.70 -5.76 -19.06
CA LEU A 106 0.23 -5.34 -20.39
C LEU A 106 1.11 -5.93 -21.50
N ALA A 107 2.44 -5.85 -21.37
CA ALA A 107 3.36 -6.38 -22.35
C ALA A 107 3.23 -7.90 -22.50
N ASP A 108 3.18 -8.64 -21.40
CA ASP A 108 3.08 -10.10 -21.38
C ASP A 108 1.74 -10.57 -21.99
N ASN A 109 0.67 -9.81 -21.83
CA ASN A 109 -0.67 -10.13 -22.35
C ASN A 109 -1.00 -9.46 -23.71
N LYS A 110 -0.05 -8.72 -24.30
CA LYS A 110 -0.24 -7.96 -25.56
C LYS A 110 -1.41 -6.97 -25.49
N LEU A 111 -1.60 -6.37 -24.34
CA LEU A 111 -2.59 -5.33 -24.08
C LEU A 111 -1.95 -3.95 -24.18
N SER A 112 -2.76 -2.95 -24.43
CA SER A 112 -2.36 -1.54 -24.38
C SER A 112 -3.32 -0.76 -23.49
N ILE A 113 -2.80 0.31 -22.88
CA ILE A 113 -3.58 1.25 -22.08
C ILE A 113 -3.47 2.64 -22.73
N ASP A 114 -4.57 3.35 -22.75
CA ASP A 114 -4.57 4.76 -23.13
C ASP A 114 -4.06 5.58 -21.93
N HIS A 115 -2.96 6.29 -22.14
CA HIS A 115 -2.34 7.16 -21.13
C HIS A 115 -2.83 8.61 -21.22
N GLU A 116 -3.73 8.92 -22.17
CA GLU A 116 -4.30 10.26 -22.23
C GLU A 116 -5.09 10.53 -20.95
N PRO A 117 -4.87 11.66 -20.27
CA PRO A 117 -5.65 12.02 -19.11
C PRO A 117 -7.14 12.07 -19.48
N ALA A 118 -7.98 11.45 -18.68
CA ALA A 118 -9.43 11.60 -18.84
C ALA A 118 -9.78 13.10 -18.79
N THR A 119 -10.29 13.64 -19.89
CA THR A 119 -10.80 14.99 -19.93
C THR A 119 -12.15 15.01 -19.22
N PHE A 120 -12.19 15.63 -18.05
CA PHE A 120 -13.47 15.91 -17.40
C PHE A 120 -14.08 17.13 -18.03
N ASP A 121 -15.07 16.92 -18.90
CA ASP A 121 -15.73 18.01 -19.66
C ASP A 121 -16.59 18.95 -18.78
N ALA A 122 -16.77 18.64 -17.52
CA ALA A 122 -17.44 19.51 -16.56
C ALA A 122 -16.81 19.43 -15.17
N PRO A 123 -16.67 20.55 -14.46
CA PRO A 123 -16.27 20.51 -13.05
C PRO A 123 -17.33 19.72 -12.27
N VAL A 124 -16.88 18.72 -11.50
CA VAL A 124 -17.76 18.02 -10.56
C VAL A 124 -18.33 19.07 -9.60
N PRO A 125 -19.65 19.21 -9.48
CA PRO A 125 -20.22 20.17 -8.54
C PRO A 125 -19.72 19.83 -7.13
N VAL A 126 -19.07 20.77 -6.47
CA VAL A 126 -18.71 20.66 -5.07
C VAL A 126 -20.01 20.77 -4.28
N THR A 127 -20.54 19.62 -3.85
CA THR A 127 -21.68 19.61 -2.93
C THR A 127 -21.19 20.10 -1.57
N GLU A 128 -21.92 21.03 -0.97
CA GLU A 128 -21.62 21.49 0.39
C GLU A 128 -21.57 20.31 1.37
N PRO A 129 -20.65 20.31 2.34
CA PRO A 129 -20.58 19.28 3.35
C PRO A 129 -21.92 19.15 4.10
N GLY A 130 -22.55 18.00 4.05
CA GLY A 130 -23.80 17.71 4.76
C GLY A 130 -25.07 17.54 3.92
N ARG A 131 -25.03 17.79 2.62
CA ARG A 131 -26.18 17.49 1.75
C ARG A 131 -26.16 16.04 1.29
N VAL A 132 -27.02 15.22 1.90
CA VAL A 132 -27.32 13.87 1.40
C VAL A 132 -28.08 14.06 0.08
N LEU A 133 -27.54 13.54 -1.03
CA LEU A 133 -28.29 13.48 -2.27
C LEU A 133 -29.50 12.58 -2.08
N GLU A 134 -30.70 13.14 -2.07
CA GLU A 134 -31.91 12.35 -2.23
C GLU A 134 -31.82 11.61 -3.57
N THR A 135 -31.79 10.28 -3.51
CA THR A 135 -31.84 9.44 -4.70
C THR A 135 -33.12 9.77 -5.46
N ALA A 136 -32.98 10.31 -6.66
CA ALA A 136 -34.10 10.50 -7.56
C ALA A 136 -34.81 9.15 -7.74
N LYS A 137 -36.04 9.08 -7.29
CA LYS A 137 -36.94 7.97 -7.62
C LYS A 137 -37.28 8.07 -9.10
N ALA A 138 -36.84 7.09 -9.89
CA ALA A 138 -37.34 6.85 -11.22
C ALA A 138 -38.68 6.13 -11.12
#